data_66898ec55588c5d21639095953f0d763
#
_entry.id   66898ec55588c5d21639095953f0d763
#
_cell.length_a   1.000
_cell.length_b   1.000
_cell.length_c   1.000
_cell.angle_alpha   90.00
_cell.angle_beta   90.00
_cell.angle_gamma   90.00
#
_symmetry.space_group_name_H-M   'P 1'
#
loop_
_entity.id
_entity.type
_entity.pdbx_description
1 polymer ?
#
loop_
_entity_poly.entity_id
_entity_poly.type
_entity_poly.pdbx_seq_one_letter_code
_entity_poly.pdbx_strand_id
1 'polypeptide(L)'
;MPTPYLQVDSLTKSFGDLVLFHDITFGVAQGQRIGLIAKNGTGKSTLLDILAGIEGYDSGSIIYRNDLRIGYLPQSPALPDMRRMDDEELLRYTQYCTLLGLDDPSTLPLDVSALSGGQLKRAALAAVFASEPDFLILDEPTNHLDLTTIEWLEGELSHSNCTLLMVTHDRYFLDRVCSIIMEMDDSTVYTYHGNYSYYLEKRQERIDARNAEIARANNLYRYELDWMRRMPCARGHKARYREEAFYELEKVAKQTIRDDRVQLKSQAGYIGNKIFELDGVSFSFDDGDRPKAILKDFTYIFSRYEKLGIVGDNGTGKTTFLRLLLGQLEPTSGTIDIGSTVRFGYYSQQGMTFNEQQKVIDVVRAIADYIPMSDGSTLTAAQLLQNFLFTPQKQYNYVYKLSGGEKRRLYLCTVLMRNPNFLILDEPTNDLDILTLQILEEYLRDWKGCLIIVSHDRYFMDKMVDHLLVFNGDGNVRDFPGNYSQYREWKEYQEATTQTPKAKDASATSKGTKADTKATPNNDSKPRKMTFKEKREFEQLEKDIEALEAEKKLLEDSLCSGTLSVEAITAASKRLPALTDELDEKSMRWLELSELA
;
A
#
# COMPACT_ATOMS: atom_id res chain seq x y z
N MET A 1 31.76 3.32 -13.75
CA MET A 1 30.55 2.45 -13.83
C MET A 1 30.44 1.73 -12.50
N PRO A 2 29.26 1.60 -11.90
CA PRO A 2 29.10 0.86 -10.66
C PRO A 2 29.52 -0.60 -10.87
N THR A 3 30.19 -1.19 -9.89
CA THR A 3 30.70 -2.56 -9.97
C THR A 3 29.51 -3.54 -9.91
N PRO A 4 29.37 -4.47 -10.88
CA PRO A 4 28.27 -5.42 -10.84
C PRO A 4 28.48 -6.42 -9.69
N TYR A 5 27.44 -6.64 -8.88
CA TYR A 5 27.41 -7.66 -7.83
C TYR A 5 26.81 -8.96 -8.34
N LEU A 6 25.76 -8.83 -9.17
CA LEU A 6 25.03 -9.94 -9.74
C LEU A 6 24.69 -9.62 -11.19
N GLN A 7 24.85 -10.61 -12.06
CA GLN A 7 24.35 -10.59 -13.43
C GLN A 7 23.58 -11.88 -13.69
N VAL A 8 22.37 -11.74 -14.20
CA VAL A 8 21.48 -12.83 -14.59
C VAL A 8 21.28 -12.73 -16.08
N ASP A 9 21.57 -13.80 -16.81
CA ASP A 9 21.45 -13.86 -18.27
C ASP A 9 20.55 -15.03 -18.66
N SER A 10 19.46 -14.71 -19.40
CA SER A 10 18.53 -15.66 -20.03
C SER A 10 18.01 -16.73 -19.07
N LEU A 11 17.70 -16.36 -17.84
CA LEU A 11 17.27 -17.29 -16.79
C LEU A 11 15.84 -17.79 -17.05
N THR A 12 15.67 -19.11 -16.98
CA THR A 12 14.38 -19.78 -17.16
C THR A 12 14.11 -20.76 -16.02
N LYS A 13 12.87 -20.75 -15.52
CA LYS A 13 12.40 -21.70 -14.51
C LYS A 13 10.96 -22.12 -14.78
N SER A 14 10.72 -23.43 -14.68
CA SER A 14 9.39 -24.04 -14.79
C SER A 14 9.18 -25.09 -13.69
N PHE A 15 7.93 -25.34 -13.35
CA PHE A 15 7.50 -26.48 -12.52
C PHE A 15 6.50 -27.33 -13.33
N GLY A 16 6.98 -28.43 -13.87
CA GLY A 16 6.19 -29.25 -14.77
C GLY A 16 5.72 -28.45 -16.00
N ASP A 17 4.42 -28.38 -16.23
CA ASP A 17 3.83 -27.62 -17.35
C ASP A 17 3.70 -26.10 -17.08
N LEU A 18 3.97 -25.66 -15.85
CA LEU A 18 3.87 -24.25 -15.47
C LEU A 18 5.20 -23.55 -15.63
N VAL A 19 5.33 -22.71 -16.67
CA VAL A 19 6.47 -21.81 -16.83
C VAL A 19 6.26 -20.61 -15.93
N LEU A 20 7.17 -20.39 -14.96
CA LEU A 20 7.14 -19.23 -14.07
C LEU A 20 7.71 -17.99 -14.77
N PHE A 21 8.90 -18.13 -15.33
CA PHE A 21 9.55 -17.10 -16.14
C PHE A 21 10.48 -17.74 -17.16
N HIS A 22 10.66 -17.06 -18.28
CA HIS A 22 11.46 -17.52 -19.40
C HIS A 22 12.34 -16.38 -19.90
N ASP A 23 13.65 -16.68 -20.09
CA ASP A 23 14.61 -15.78 -20.72
C ASP A 23 14.75 -14.40 -20.03
N ILE A 24 14.69 -14.35 -18.68
CA ILE A 24 14.83 -13.09 -17.96
C ILE A 24 16.32 -12.71 -17.82
N THR A 25 16.61 -11.43 -18.08
CA THR A 25 17.97 -10.88 -18.01
C THR A 25 17.95 -9.56 -17.24
N PHE A 26 18.78 -9.45 -16.21
CA PHE A 26 18.97 -8.23 -15.43
C PHE A 26 20.29 -8.24 -14.66
N GLY A 27 20.70 -7.09 -14.14
CA GLY A 27 21.90 -6.96 -13.32
C GLY A 27 21.63 -6.12 -12.07
N VAL A 28 22.40 -6.40 -11.01
CA VAL A 28 22.42 -5.64 -9.76
C VAL A 28 23.82 -5.13 -9.52
N ALA A 29 23.97 -3.81 -9.37
CA ALA A 29 25.24 -3.18 -9.10
C ALA A 29 25.37 -2.78 -7.63
N GLN A 30 26.58 -2.58 -7.16
CA GLN A 30 26.89 -2.17 -5.79
C GLN A 30 26.14 -0.89 -5.41
N GLY A 31 25.52 -0.88 -4.23
CA GLY A 31 24.80 0.25 -3.66
C GLY A 31 23.41 0.49 -4.27
N GLN A 32 22.95 -0.36 -5.18
CA GLN A 32 21.59 -0.27 -5.69
C GLN A 32 20.58 -0.84 -4.68
N ARG A 33 19.43 -0.17 -4.56
CA ARG A 33 18.29 -0.61 -3.76
C ARG A 33 17.13 -0.85 -4.70
N ILE A 34 16.84 -2.12 -4.94
CA ILE A 34 15.91 -2.58 -5.97
C ILE A 34 14.69 -3.20 -5.32
N GLY A 35 13.50 -2.69 -5.66
CA GLY A 35 12.22 -3.31 -5.35
C GLY A 35 11.70 -4.12 -6.53
N LEU A 36 11.47 -5.41 -6.35
CA LEU A 36 10.93 -6.29 -7.39
C LEU A 36 9.41 -6.40 -7.23
N ILE A 37 8.69 -5.99 -8.25
CA ILE A 37 7.22 -6.03 -8.32
C ILE A 37 6.79 -7.02 -9.40
N ALA A 38 5.84 -7.91 -9.07
CA ALA A 38 5.20 -8.78 -10.04
C ALA A 38 3.86 -9.30 -9.50
N LYS A 39 3.02 -9.85 -10.37
CA LYS A 39 1.77 -10.52 -9.98
C LYS A 39 2.04 -11.72 -9.08
N ASN A 40 1.09 -12.08 -8.21
CA ASN A 40 1.22 -13.30 -7.44
C ASN A 40 1.21 -14.54 -8.35
N GLY A 41 2.08 -15.51 -8.03
CA GLY A 41 2.23 -16.74 -8.81
C GLY A 41 3.15 -16.62 -10.05
N THR A 42 3.85 -15.49 -10.24
CA THR A 42 4.85 -15.33 -11.32
C THR A 42 6.25 -15.83 -10.97
N GLY A 43 6.43 -16.36 -9.75
CA GLY A 43 7.71 -16.92 -9.33
C GLY A 43 8.68 -15.93 -8.65
N LYS A 44 8.17 -14.84 -8.02
CA LYS A 44 9.02 -13.88 -7.27
C LYS A 44 9.90 -14.57 -6.23
N SER A 45 9.28 -15.29 -5.28
CA SER A 45 10.00 -16.01 -4.22
C SER A 45 10.93 -17.07 -4.80
N THR A 46 10.49 -17.80 -5.84
CA THR A 46 11.35 -18.77 -6.55
C THR A 46 12.56 -18.10 -7.18
N LEU A 47 12.42 -16.91 -7.76
CA LEU A 47 13.54 -16.14 -8.27
C LEU A 47 14.51 -15.76 -7.15
N LEU A 48 14.02 -15.28 -6.01
CA LEU A 48 14.85 -14.94 -4.86
C LEU A 48 15.55 -16.20 -4.27
N ASP A 49 14.85 -17.34 -4.19
CA ASP A 49 15.42 -18.63 -3.76
C ASP A 49 16.55 -19.09 -4.70
N ILE A 50 16.38 -18.93 -6.01
CA ILE A 50 17.42 -19.22 -7.01
C ILE A 50 18.62 -18.30 -6.82
N LEU A 51 18.38 -17.00 -6.61
CA LEU A 51 19.44 -16.03 -6.35
C LEU A 51 20.12 -16.23 -4.99
N ALA A 52 19.45 -16.83 -4.01
CA ALA A 52 20.06 -17.23 -2.74
C ALA A 52 20.78 -18.58 -2.81
N GLY A 53 20.70 -19.29 -3.96
CA GLY A 53 21.33 -20.60 -4.16
C GLY A 53 20.60 -21.76 -3.49
N ILE A 54 19.35 -21.57 -3.08
CA ILE A 54 18.51 -22.58 -2.43
C ILE A 54 17.83 -23.48 -3.47
N GLU A 55 17.34 -22.87 -4.56
CA GLU A 55 16.61 -23.55 -5.62
C GLU A 55 17.43 -23.56 -6.93
N GLY A 56 17.28 -24.62 -7.74
CA GLY A 56 17.89 -24.71 -9.06
C GLY A 56 17.06 -24.06 -10.17
N TYR A 57 17.67 -23.77 -11.31
CA TYR A 57 17.01 -23.24 -12.51
C TYR A 57 17.19 -24.16 -13.71
N ASP A 58 16.35 -24.00 -14.75
CA ASP A 58 16.31 -24.91 -15.90
C ASP A 58 17.37 -24.53 -16.95
N SER A 59 17.53 -23.23 -17.23
CA SER A 59 18.52 -22.72 -18.19
C SER A 59 18.89 -21.26 -17.89
N GLY A 60 19.99 -20.79 -18.48
CA GLY A 60 20.54 -19.47 -18.25
C GLY A 60 21.83 -19.51 -17.44
N SER A 61 22.30 -18.35 -17.00
CA SER A 61 23.47 -18.22 -16.12
C SER A 61 23.31 -17.13 -15.09
N ILE A 62 23.89 -17.35 -13.91
CA ILE A 62 23.94 -16.39 -12.82
C ILE A 62 25.41 -16.21 -12.45
N ILE A 63 25.89 -14.99 -12.51
CA ILE A 63 27.29 -14.64 -12.22
C ILE A 63 27.28 -13.70 -11.02
N TYR A 64 27.95 -14.12 -9.95
CA TYR A 64 28.18 -13.32 -8.75
C TYR A 64 29.58 -12.75 -8.75
N ARG A 65 29.75 -11.61 -8.12
CA ARG A 65 31.08 -11.11 -7.77
C ARG A 65 31.75 -12.08 -6.76
N ASN A 66 33.03 -12.32 -6.91
CA ASN A 66 33.81 -13.12 -5.96
C ASN A 66 33.74 -12.49 -4.56
N ASP A 67 33.74 -13.33 -3.53
CA ASP A 67 33.74 -12.95 -2.10
C ASP A 67 32.53 -12.12 -1.64
N LEU A 68 31.38 -12.21 -2.35
CA LEU A 68 30.14 -11.52 -1.99
C LEU A 68 29.42 -12.24 -0.84
N ARG A 69 29.21 -11.56 0.29
CA ARG A 69 28.41 -12.07 1.40
C ARG A 69 26.93 -11.75 1.11
N ILE A 70 26.12 -12.79 0.94
CA ILE A 70 24.69 -12.67 0.66
C ILE A 70 23.90 -12.97 1.93
N GLY A 71 23.06 -12.00 2.36
CA GLY A 71 22.05 -12.21 3.39
C GLY A 71 20.70 -12.46 2.76
N TYR A 72 20.04 -13.55 3.12
CA TYR A 72 18.73 -13.89 2.57
C TYR A 72 17.67 -14.06 3.66
N LEU A 73 16.56 -13.35 3.51
CA LEU A 73 15.35 -13.52 4.32
C LEU A 73 14.24 -14.11 3.44
N PRO A 74 13.87 -15.39 3.61
CA PRO A 74 12.75 -15.99 2.88
C PRO A 74 11.39 -15.50 3.41
N GLN A 75 10.35 -15.69 2.62
CA GLN A 75 8.97 -15.36 3.00
C GLN A 75 8.54 -16.06 4.31
N SER A 76 8.90 -17.33 4.47
CA SER A 76 8.67 -18.12 5.68
C SER A 76 10.02 -18.53 6.30
N PRO A 77 10.60 -17.70 7.18
CA PRO A 77 11.89 -17.98 7.75
C PRO A 77 11.85 -19.11 8.78
N ALA A 78 12.97 -19.82 8.92
CA ALA A 78 13.22 -20.73 10.03
C ALA A 78 13.92 -19.99 11.18
N LEU A 79 13.93 -20.57 12.38
CA LEU A 79 14.75 -20.07 13.48
C LEU A 79 16.24 -20.15 13.09
N PRO A 80 17.01 -19.08 13.35
CA PRO A 80 18.43 -19.08 13.09
C PRO A 80 19.15 -20.09 13.98
N ASP A 81 20.11 -20.82 13.41
CA ASP A 81 20.93 -21.76 14.18
C ASP A 81 22.09 -21.01 14.85
N MET A 82 21.89 -20.56 16.07
CA MET A 82 22.87 -19.82 16.86
C MET A 82 24.21 -20.58 17.05
N ARG A 83 24.22 -21.92 16.87
CA ARG A 83 25.44 -22.72 17.01
C ARG A 83 26.42 -22.54 15.83
N ARG A 84 25.95 -21.94 14.75
CA ARG A 84 26.77 -21.67 13.55
C ARG A 84 27.32 -20.25 13.52
N MET A 85 26.87 -19.39 14.42
CA MET A 85 27.33 -18.03 14.57
C MET A 85 28.66 -18.00 15.34
N ASP A 86 29.56 -17.12 14.94
CA ASP A 86 30.74 -16.82 15.75
C ASP A 86 30.38 -15.90 16.94
N ASP A 87 31.32 -15.68 17.87
CA ASP A 87 31.05 -14.89 19.08
C ASP A 87 30.68 -13.43 18.75
N GLU A 88 31.24 -12.85 17.70
CA GLU A 88 30.95 -11.46 17.28
C GLU A 88 29.56 -11.37 16.60
N GLU A 89 29.24 -12.33 15.75
CA GLU A 89 27.93 -12.43 15.10
C GLU A 89 26.83 -12.68 16.14
N LEU A 90 27.08 -13.54 17.13
CA LEU A 90 26.12 -13.81 18.23
C LEU A 90 25.88 -12.57 19.09
N LEU A 91 26.93 -11.77 19.35
CA LEU A 91 26.78 -10.50 20.07
C LEU A 91 25.92 -9.51 19.27
N ARG A 92 26.18 -9.34 17.96
CA ARG A 92 25.37 -8.50 17.07
C ARG A 92 23.93 -9.00 16.99
N TYR A 93 23.75 -10.33 16.87
CA TYR A 93 22.42 -10.94 16.86
C TYR A 93 21.60 -10.59 18.12
N THR A 94 22.23 -10.69 19.28
CA THR A 94 21.57 -10.33 20.57
C THR A 94 21.21 -8.84 20.62
N GLN A 95 22.08 -7.96 20.10
CA GLN A 95 21.79 -6.53 20.01
C GLN A 95 20.60 -6.24 19.09
N TYR A 96 20.56 -6.85 17.91
CA TYR A 96 19.43 -6.69 16.99
C TYR A 96 18.13 -7.29 17.53
N CYS A 97 18.18 -8.41 18.25
CA CYS A 97 17.01 -8.96 18.94
C CYS A 97 16.44 -7.97 19.95
N THR A 98 17.30 -7.35 20.75
CA THR A 98 16.88 -6.33 21.74
C THR A 98 16.26 -5.10 21.04
N LEU A 99 16.88 -4.61 19.95
CA LEU A 99 16.36 -3.51 19.15
C LEU A 99 15.00 -3.80 18.52
N LEU A 100 14.78 -5.07 18.14
CA LEU A 100 13.53 -5.55 17.55
C LEU A 100 12.48 -5.96 18.62
N GLY A 101 12.73 -5.66 19.90
CA GLY A 101 11.80 -5.95 20.98
C GLY A 101 11.56 -7.46 21.21
N LEU A 102 12.58 -8.28 20.95
CA LEU A 102 12.61 -9.66 21.35
C LEU A 102 13.30 -9.76 22.72
N ASP A 103 12.76 -10.62 23.59
CA ASP A 103 13.43 -10.98 24.83
C ASP A 103 14.77 -11.67 24.50
N ASP A 104 15.59 -11.92 25.55
CA ASP A 104 16.88 -12.57 25.42
C ASP A 104 16.80 -13.78 24.46
N PRO A 105 17.58 -13.82 23.37
CA PRO A 105 17.58 -14.91 22.40
C PRO A 105 17.79 -16.30 23.02
N SER A 106 18.49 -16.36 24.17
CA SER A 106 18.70 -17.62 24.93
C SER A 106 17.42 -18.17 25.55
N THR A 107 16.39 -17.34 25.73
CA THR A 107 15.10 -17.69 26.30
C THR A 107 14.02 -17.97 25.25
N LEU A 108 14.33 -17.69 23.96
CA LEU A 108 13.41 -18.02 22.88
C LEU A 108 13.15 -19.53 22.84
N PRO A 109 11.87 -19.94 22.74
CA PRO A 109 11.55 -21.36 22.64
C PRO A 109 12.27 -21.98 21.43
N LEU A 110 12.95 -23.08 21.63
CA LEU A 110 13.57 -23.88 20.56
C LEU A 110 12.51 -24.46 19.60
N ASP A 111 11.27 -24.51 20.04
CA ASP A 111 10.16 -24.98 19.23
C ASP A 111 9.52 -23.80 18.46
N VAL A 112 9.66 -23.83 17.13
CA VAL A 112 9.08 -22.84 16.19
C VAL A 112 7.57 -22.68 16.39
N SER A 113 6.88 -23.75 16.82
CA SER A 113 5.43 -23.74 17.04
C SER A 113 4.99 -22.84 18.21
N ALA A 114 5.89 -22.50 19.11
CA ALA A 114 5.63 -21.65 20.27
C ALA A 114 5.80 -20.15 19.97
N LEU A 115 6.39 -19.79 18.81
CA LEU A 115 6.61 -18.41 18.40
C LEU A 115 5.49 -17.90 17.49
N SER A 116 5.12 -16.64 17.67
CA SER A 116 4.26 -15.98 16.67
C SER A 116 5.04 -15.74 15.36
N GLY A 117 4.33 -15.70 14.23
CA GLY A 117 4.96 -15.41 12.93
C GLY A 117 5.78 -14.11 12.92
N GLY A 118 5.33 -13.08 13.65
CA GLY A 118 6.07 -11.83 13.81
C GLY A 118 7.35 -11.97 14.63
N GLN A 119 7.33 -12.75 15.70
CA GLN A 119 8.54 -13.04 16.50
C GLN A 119 9.58 -13.81 15.70
N LEU A 120 9.14 -14.82 14.95
CA LEU A 120 10.01 -15.60 14.09
C LEU A 120 10.66 -14.73 13.00
N LYS A 121 9.86 -13.83 12.38
CA LYS A 121 10.35 -12.90 11.36
C LYS A 121 11.37 -11.92 11.92
N ARG A 122 11.13 -11.38 13.12
CA ARG A 122 12.08 -10.47 13.80
C ARG A 122 13.39 -11.17 14.15
N ALA A 123 13.33 -12.41 14.66
CA ALA A 123 14.52 -13.19 14.94
C ALA A 123 15.33 -13.50 13.67
N ALA A 124 14.68 -13.85 12.57
CA ALA A 124 15.34 -14.08 11.29
C ALA A 124 15.97 -12.80 10.71
N LEU A 125 15.28 -11.64 10.82
CA LEU A 125 15.84 -10.35 10.44
C LEU A 125 17.09 -10.02 11.27
N ALA A 126 17.04 -10.20 12.60
CA ALA A 126 18.18 -9.98 13.46
C ALA A 126 19.41 -10.80 13.02
N ALA A 127 19.20 -12.08 12.64
CA ALA A 127 20.28 -12.94 12.16
C ALA A 127 20.85 -12.48 10.81
N VAL A 128 20.00 -12.07 9.89
CA VAL A 128 20.44 -11.57 8.58
C VAL A 128 21.27 -10.30 8.73
N PHE A 129 20.87 -9.35 9.59
CA PHE A 129 21.66 -8.14 9.84
C PHE A 129 22.94 -8.41 10.63
N ALA A 130 22.91 -9.37 11.57
CA ALA A 130 24.11 -9.76 12.34
C ALA A 130 25.25 -10.30 11.49
N SER A 131 24.92 -10.92 10.34
CA SER A 131 25.93 -11.45 9.39
C SER A 131 26.61 -10.37 8.55
N GLU A 132 26.24 -9.10 8.66
CA GLU A 132 26.76 -7.95 7.91
C GLU A 132 26.92 -8.25 6.39
N PRO A 133 25.86 -8.51 5.67
CA PRO A 133 25.93 -8.89 4.27
C PRO A 133 26.27 -7.69 3.37
N ASP A 134 27.01 -7.95 2.29
CA ASP A 134 27.25 -6.96 1.23
C ASP A 134 26.03 -6.81 0.31
N PHE A 135 25.27 -7.90 0.14
CA PHE A 135 24.06 -7.97 -0.67
C PHE A 135 22.92 -8.62 0.11
N LEU A 136 21.85 -7.86 0.31
CA LEU A 136 20.63 -8.31 0.98
C LEU A 136 19.57 -8.70 -0.04
N ILE A 137 18.99 -9.88 0.17
CA ILE A 137 17.83 -10.38 -0.57
C ILE A 137 16.71 -10.59 0.44
N LEU A 138 15.60 -9.85 0.31
CA LEU A 138 14.49 -9.88 1.26
C LEU A 138 13.17 -10.24 0.57
N ASP A 139 12.51 -11.31 1.03
CA ASP A 139 11.19 -11.71 0.52
C ASP A 139 10.10 -11.34 1.53
N GLU A 140 9.28 -10.35 1.17
CA GLU A 140 8.19 -9.79 1.97
C GLU A 140 8.61 -9.47 3.42
N PRO A 141 9.66 -8.63 3.63
CA PRO A 141 10.20 -8.39 4.97
C PRO A 141 9.21 -7.70 5.91
N THR A 142 8.26 -6.95 5.40
CA THR A 142 7.28 -6.17 6.17
C THR A 142 6.09 -6.98 6.67
N ASN A 143 5.83 -8.16 6.08
CA ASN A 143 4.69 -9.00 6.46
C ASN A 143 4.80 -9.51 7.91
N HIS A 144 3.69 -9.44 8.65
CA HIS A 144 3.58 -9.86 10.05
C HIS A 144 4.38 -9.02 11.05
N LEU A 145 5.07 -7.96 10.59
CA LEU A 145 5.73 -7.01 11.47
C LEU A 145 4.75 -5.94 11.94
N ASP A 146 4.95 -5.45 13.15
CA ASP A 146 4.28 -4.26 13.63
C ASP A 146 4.94 -3.01 13.03
N LEU A 147 4.22 -1.92 13.15
CA LEU A 147 4.59 -0.67 12.52
C LEU A 147 5.92 -0.10 13.04
N THR A 148 6.17 -0.24 14.34
CA THR A 148 7.43 0.19 14.98
C THR A 148 8.62 -0.56 14.42
N THR A 149 8.49 -1.86 14.21
CA THR A 149 9.52 -2.70 13.58
C THR A 149 9.73 -2.33 12.10
N ILE A 150 8.65 -2.03 11.36
CA ILE A 150 8.75 -1.57 9.95
C ILE A 150 9.48 -0.24 9.87
N GLU A 151 9.19 0.72 10.75
CA GLU A 151 9.87 2.03 10.81
C GLU A 151 11.36 1.89 11.14
N TRP A 152 11.70 1.02 12.06
CA TRP A 152 13.08 0.69 12.36
C TRP A 152 13.79 0.11 11.12
N LEU A 153 13.16 -0.86 10.44
CA LEU A 153 13.71 -1.49 9.24
C LEU A 153 13.91 -0.48 8.09
N GLU A 154 12.97 0.45 7.89
CA GLU A 154 13.12 1.56 6.95
C GLU A 154 14.36 2.41 7.27
N GLY A 155 14.54 2.77 8.54
CA GLY A 155 15.68 3.55 9.01
C GLY A 155 17.00 2.82 8.74
N GLU A 156 17.10 1.56 9.14
CA GLU A 156 18.29 0.73 8.98
C GLU A 156 18.69 0.57 7.51
N LEU A 157 17.73 0.19 6.64
CA LEU A 157 17.98 0.01 5.20
C LEU A 157 18.25 1.34 4.47
N SER A 158 17.68 2.46 4.95
CA SER A 158 17.91 3.77 4.33
C SER A 158 19.30 4.32 4.62
N HIS A 159 19.86 4.02 5.79
CA HIS A 159 21.19 4.49 6.20
C HIS A 159 22.32 3.51 5.83
N SER A 160 22.00 2.23 5.63
CA SER A 160 23.01 1.23 5.23
C SER A 160 23.50 1.47 3.79
N ASN A 161 24.79 1.19 3.54
CA ASN A 161 25.36 1.19 2.20
C ASN A 161 25.21 -0.19 1.50
N CYS A 162 24.39 -1.07 2.06
CA CYS A 162 24.18 -2.42 1.55
C CYS A 162 23.43 -2.39 0.22
N THR A 163 23.81 -3.28 -0.69
CA THR A 163 23.05 -3.51 -1.92
C THR A 163 21.80 -4.32 -1.58
N LEU A 164 20.65 -3.92 -2.06
CA LEU A 164 19.37 -4.51 -1.69
C LEU A 164 18.59 -4.96 -2.92
N LEU A 165 18.09 -6.19 -2.88
CA LEU A 165 17.02 -6.68 -3.75
C LEU A 165 15.88 -7.17 -2.87
N MET A 166 14.71 -6.59 -2.98
CA MET A 166 13.57 -7.02 -2.16
C MET A 166 12.28 -7.15 -2.95
N VAL A 167 11.44 -8.06 -2.47
CA VAL A 167 10.03 -8.18 -2.84
C VAL A 167 9.22 -7.70 -1.67
N THR A 168 8.33 -6.74 -1.88
CA THR A 168 7.33 -6.33 -0.88
C THR A 168 6.08 -5.76 -1.54
N HIS A 169 4.97 -5.87 -0.85
CA HIS A 169 3.70 -5.25 -1.22
C HIS A 169 3.46 -3.92 -0.50
N ASP A 170 4.34 -3.54 0.43
CA ASP A 170 4.29 -2.25 1.11
C ASP A 170 4.84 -1.15 0.19
N ARG A 171 3.92 -0.33 -0.34
CA ARG A 171 4.22 0.74 -1.32
C ARG A 171 4.98 1.88 -0.70
N TYR A 172 4.70 2.20 0.57
CA TYR A 172 5.36 3.25 1.30
C TYR A 172 6.82 2.89 1.59
N PHE A 173 7.05 1.63 1.95
CA PHE A 173 8.38 1.07 2.14
C PHE A 173 9.19 1.09 0.83
N LEU A 174 8.57 0.69 -0.30
CA LEU A 174 9.18 0.78 -1.63
C LEU A 174 9.56 2.21 -1.99
N ASP A 175 8.70 3.18 -1.71
CA ASP A 175 8.91 4.59 -2.07
C ASP A 175 10.08 5.23 -1.29
N ARG A 176 10.28 4.82 -0.04
CA ARG A 176 11.33 5.34 0.84
C ARG A 176 12.67 4.65 0.70
N VAL A 177 12.67 3.33 0.56
CA VAL A 177 13.90 2.53 0.61
C VAL A 177 14.48 2.29 -0.77
N CYS A 178 13.65 2.07 -1.81
CA CYS A 178 14.11 1.71 -3.14
C CYS A 178 14.36 2.94 -4.02
N SER A 179 15.48 2.89 -4.75
CA SER A 179 15.83 3.87 -5.79
C SER A 179 15.58 3.33 -7.21
N ILE A 180 15.32 2.03 -7.32
CA ILE A 180 15.04 1.34 -8.58
C ILE A 180 13.89 0.38 -8.35
N ILE A 181 12.92 0.41 -9.25
CA ILE A 181 11.81 -0.55 -9.27
C ILE A 181 11.99 -1.45 -10.51
N MET A 182 11.98 -2.75 -10.28
CA MET A 182 11.96 -3.77 -11.34
C MET A 182 10.59 -4.42 -11.39
N GLU A 183 9.92 -4.33 -12.53
CA GLU A 183 8.62 -4.99 -12.77
C GLU A 183 8.85 -6.22 -13.64
N MET A 184 8.42 -7.39 -13.15
CA MET A 184 8.39 -8.62 -13.93
C MET A 184 6.96 -8.86 -14.44
N ASP A 185 6.76 -8.73 -15.76
CA ASP A 185 5.48 -8.92 -16.43
C ASP A 185 5.69 -9.76 -17.71
N ASP A 186 4.94 -10.85 -17.85
CA ASP A 186 5.00 -11.78 -18.98
C ASP A 186 6.43 -12.15 -19.44
N SER A 187 7.27 -12.59 -18.49
CA SER A 187 8.67 -12.99 -18.72
C SER A 187 9.60 -11.84 -19.16
N THR A 188 9.16 -10.61 -19.07
CA THR A 188 9.99 -9.43 -19.34
C THR A 188 10.22 -8.66 -18.05
N VAL A 189 11.49 -8.24 -17.84
CA VAL A 189 11.86 -7.40 -16.70
C VAL A 189 12.00 -5.96 -17.18
N TYR A 190 11.15 -5.07 -16.65
CA TYR A 190 11.20 -3.63 -16.90
C TYR A 190 11.85 -2.94 -15.70
N THR A 191 12.86 -2.13 -15.95
CA THR A 191 13.59 -1.40 -14.90
C THR A 191 13.24 0.09 -14.94
N TYR A 192 12.82 0.64 -13.81
CA TYR A 192 12.49 2.03 -13.63
C TYR A 192 13.43 2.65 -12.60
N HIS A 193 14.19 3.67 -13.01
CA HIS A 193 15.09 4.41 -12.12
C HIS A 193 14.31 5.52 -11.42
N GLY A 194 13.90 5.28 -10.20
CA GLY A 194 13.08 6.17 -9.40
C GLY A 194 12.34 5.41 -8.29
N ASN A 195 11.54 6.14 -7.53
CA ASN A 195 10.71 5.58 -6.46
C ASN A 195 9.42 4.93 -7.00
N TYR A 196 8.59 4.43 -6.09
CA TYR A 196 7.34 3.75 -6.45
C TYR A 196 6.34 4.68 -7.17
N SER A 197 6.26 5.94 -6.78
CA SER A 197 5.39 6.94 -7.42
C SER A 197 5.79 7.19 -8.87
N TYR A 198 7.09 7.33 -9.14
CA TYR A 198 7.62 7.45 -10.50
C TYR A 198 7.35 6.20 -11.36
N TYR A 199 7.49 5.01 -10.75
CA TYR A 199 7.14 3.75 -11.42
C TYR A 199 5.68 3.73 -11.87
N LEU A 200 4.73 4.13 -11.01
CA LEU A 200 3.31 4.16 -11.36
C LEU A 200 3.03 5.04 -12.57
N GLU A 201 3.61 6.23 -12.61
CA GLU A 201 3.48 7.16 -13.74
C GLU A 201 4.01 6.53 -15.03
N LYS A 202 5.26 6.04 -15.01
CA LYS A 202 5.90 5.45 -16.19
C LYS A 202 5.26 4.14 -16.65
N ARG A 203 4.76 3.34 -15.72
CA ARG A 203 3.97 2.15 -16.05
C ARG A 203 2.70 2.52 -16.78
N GLN A 204 1.98 3.57 -16.31
CA GLN A 204 0.77 4.05 -16.97
C GLN A 204 1.06 4.54 -18.38
N GLU A 205 2.08 5.38 -18.57
CA GLU A 205 2.52 5.83 -19.89
C GLU A 205 2.81 4.64 -20.84
N ARG A 206 3.50 3.59 -20.33
CA ARG A 206 3.80 2.39 -21.11
C ARG A 206 2.54 1.64 -21.55
N ILE A 207 1.57 1.48 -20.63
CA ILE A 207 0.29 0.82 -20.90
C ILE A 207 -0.51 1.63 -21.93
N ASP A 208 -0.58 2.94 -21.78
CA ASP A 208 -1.32 3.82 -22.70
C ASP A 208 -0.69 3.84 -24.10
N ALA A 209 0.64 3.88 -24.19
CA ALA A 209 1.36 3.78 -25.45
C ALA A 209 1.08 2.43 -26.16
N ARG A 210 1.11 1.33 -25.39
CA ARG A 210 0.82 -0.01 -25.93
C ARG A 210 -0.64 -0.16 -26.36
N ASN A 211 -1.59 0.36 -25.60
CA ASN A 211 -3.00 0.38 -25.94
C ASN A 211 -3.25 1.19 -27.24
N ALA A 212 -2.57 2.32 -27.39
CA ALA A 212 -2.63 3.12 -28.62
C ALA A 212 -2.05 2.37 -29.84
N GLU A 213 -0.96 1.63 -29.65
CA GLU A 213 -0.38 0.75 -30.69
C GLU A 213 -1.37 -0.35 -31.11
N ILE A 214 -1.96 -1.06 -30.14
CA ILE A 214 -2.96 -2.11 -30.40
C ILE A 214 -4.19 -1.53 -31.08
N ALA A 215 -4.67 -0.34 -30.68
CA ALA A 215 -5.80 0.33 -31.33
C ALA A 215 -5.50 0.67 -32.80
N ARG A 216 -4.29 1.16 -33.10
CA ARG A 216 -3.84 1.40 -34.48
C ARG A 216 -3.76 0.09 -35.26
N ALA A 217 -3.17 -0.96 -34.67
CA ALA A 217 -3.07 -2.29 -35.26
C ALA A 217 -4.48 -2.88 -35.55
N ASN A 218 -5.44 -2.73 -34.65
CA ASN A 218 -6.82 -3.17 -34.83
C ASN A 218 -7.52 -2.43 -35.99
N ASN A 219 -7.32 -1.15 -36.10
CA ASN A 219 -7.89 -0.37 -37.22
C ASN A 219 -7.29 -0.83 -38.57
N LEU A 220 -5.97 -1.03 -38.63
CA LEU A 220 -5.31 -1.52 -39.82
C LEU A 220 -5.70 -2.97 -40.13
N TYR A 221 -5.83 -3.82 -39.10
CA TYR A 221 -6.27 -5.22 -39.23
C TYR A 221 -7.66 -5.31 -39.86
N ARG A 222 -8.62 -4.47 -39.43
CA ARG A 222 -9.96 -4.43 -40.06
C ARG A 222 -9.89 -4.10 -41.53
N TYR A 223 -9.04 -3.18 -41.92
CA TYR A 223 -8.85 -2.80 -43.32
C TYR A 223 -8.20 -3.93 -44.14
N GLU A 224 -7.13 -4.55 -43.63
CA GLU A 224 -6.42 -5.64 -44.28
C GLU A 224 -7.25 -6.94 -44.29
N LEU A 225 -8.13 -7.16 -43.32
CA LEU A 225 -9.06 -8.31 -43.27
C LEU A 225 -10.04 -8.25 -44.44
N ASP A 226 -10.56 -7.08 -44.79
CA ASP A 226 -11.42 -6.91 -45.95
C ASP A 226 -10.69 -7.20 -47.23
N TRP A 227 -9.41 -6.83 -47.34
CA TRP A 227 -8.57 -7.21 -48.47
C TRP A 227 -8.31 -8.72 -48.50
N MET A 228 -8.03 -9.36 -47.36
CA MET A 228 -7.84 -10.81 -47.27
C MET A 228 -9.09 -11.61 -47.65
N ARG A 229 -10.29 -11.11 -47.38
CA ARG A 229 -11.56 -11.74 -47.72
C ARG A 229 -11.90 -11.63 -49.21
N ARG A 230 -11.36 -10.64 -49.94
CA ARG A 230 -11.60 -10.49 -51.38
C ARG A 230 -10.84 -11.59 -52.14
N MET A 231 -11.52 -12.24 -53.12
CA MET A 231 -10.86 -13.20 -54.00
C MET A 231 -9.88 -12.47 -54.94
N PRO A 232 -8.72 -13.07 -55.27
CA PRO A 232 -7.82 -12.50 -56.26
C PRO A 232 -8.53 -12.42 -57.64
N CYS A 233 -8.34 -11.28 -58.33
CA CYS A 233 -8.89 -11.10 -59.66
C CYS A 233 -8.17 -12.00 -60.67
N ALA A 234 -8.92 -12.76 -61.44
CA ALA A 234 -8.45 -13.63 -62.54
C ALA A 234 -7.40 -14.69 -62.10
N ARG A 235 -6.29 -14.84 -62.85
CA ARG A 235 -5.23 -15.83 -62.59
C ARG A 235 -4.15 -15.32 -61.60
N GLY A 236 -4.43 -14.24 -60.84
CA GLY A 236 -3.47 -13.66 -59.89
C GLY A 236 -3.45 -14.39 -58.54
N HIS A 237 -2.29 -14.47 -57.92
CA HIS A 237 -2.13 -14.85 -56.52
C HIS A 237 -2.03 -13.59 -55.63
N LYS A 238 -2.47 -13.67 -54.37
CA LYS A 238 -2.20 -12.62 -53.40
C LYS A 238 -0.69 -12.49 -53.17
N ALA A 239 -0.22 -11.28 -52.96
CA ALA A 239 1.20 -11.07 -52.68
C ALA A 239 1.57 -11.69 -51.32
N ARG A 240 2.43 -12.70 -51.34
CA ARG A 240 2.85 -13.48 -50.14
C ARG A 240 3.37 -12.60 -49.00
N TYR A 241 4.14 -11.57 -49.34
CA TYR A 241 4.61 -10.57 -48.37
C TYR A 241 3.46 -9.91 -47.61
N ARG A 242 2.35 -9.54 -48.28
CA ARG A 242 1.21 -8.88 -47.65
C ARG A 242 0.38 -9.89 -46.81
N GLU A 243 0.36 -11.15 -47.19
CA GLU A 243 -0.26 -12.20 -46.36
C GLU A 243 0.56 -12.43 -45.09
N GLU A 244 1.88 -12.49 -45.19
CA GLU A 244 2.76 -12.64 -44.01
C GLU A 244 2.61 -11.41 -43.07
N ALA A 245 2.62 -10.19 -43.62
CA ALA A 245 2.40 -8.97 -42.87
C ALA A 245 1.03 -8.90 -42.18
N PHE A 246 -0.03 -9.48 -42.85
CA PHE A 246 -1.35 -9.58 -42.24
C PHE A 246 -1.36 -10.50 -41.03
N TYR A 247 -0.68 -11.65 -41.06
CA TYR A 247 -0.61 -12.56 -39.92
C TYR A 247 0.19 -11.97 -38.75
N GLU A 248 1.24 -11.22 -39.03
CA GLU A 248 1.96 -10.49 -37.98
C GLU A 248 1.10 -9.38 -37.36
N LEU A 249 0.37 -8.64 -38.19
CA LEU A 249 -0.59 -7.62 -37.75
C LEU A 249 -1.72 -8.25 -36.92
N GLU A 250 -2.20 -9.42 -37.33
CA GLU A 250 -3.24 -10.18 -36.61
C GLU A 250 -2.77 -10.55 -35.19
N LYS A 251 -1.51 -10.99 -35.04
CA LYS A 251 -0.94 -11.30 -33.73
C LYS A 251 -0.94 -10.08 -32.80
N VAL A 252 -0.54 -8.92 -33.32
CA VAL A 252 -0.54 -7.66 -32.54
C VAL A 252 -1.97 -7.20 -32.25
N ALA A 253 -2.86 -7.21 -33.24
CA ALA A 253 -4.24 -6.75 -33.10
C ALA A 253 -5.06 -7.61 -32.14
N LYS A 254 -4.76 -8.91 -32.05
CA LYS A 254 -5.42 -9.84 -31.10
C LYS A 254 -4.81 -9.79 -29.69
N GLN A 255 -3.69 -9.09 -29.49
CA GLN A 255 -3.20 -8.84 -28.16
C GLN A 255 -4.18 -7.91 -27.45
N THR A 256 -4.80 -8.38 -26.42
CA THR A 256 -5.61 -7.56 -25.52
C THR A 256 -4.76 -7.30 -24.28
N ILE A 257 -4.14 -6.14 -24.20
CA ILE A 257 -3.70 -5.67 -22.88
C ILE A 257 -4.99 -5.24 -22.19
N ARG A 258 -5.45 -6.07 -21.30
CA ARG A 258 -6.61 -5.78 -20.48
C ARG A 258 -6.15 -4.81 -19.39
N ASP A 259 -6.21 -3.53 -19.70
CA ASP A 259 -6.41 -2.53 -18.68
C ASP A 259 -7.91 -2.56 -18.36
N ASP A 260 -8.33 -3.66 -17.71
CA ASP A 260 -9.71 -3.84 -17.28
C ASP A 260 -9.98 -2.93 -16.07
N ARG A 261 -9.81 -1.61 -16.25
CA ARG A 261 -10.38 -0.60 -15.37
C ARG A 261 -11.89 -0.55 -15.61
N VAL A 262 -12.57 -1.62 -15.28
CA VAL A 262 -14.01 -1.55 -15.10
C VAL A 262 -14.22 -0.73 -13.84
N GLN A 263 -14.69 0.51 -13.99
CA GLN A 263 -15.12 1.32 -12.86
C GLN A 263 -16.22 0.53 -12.12
N LEU A 264 -15.83 -0.06 -11.00
CA LEU A 264 -16.72 -0.81 -10.14
C LEU A 264 -17.55 0.20 -9.32
N LYS A 265 -18.62 0.75 -9.92
CA LYS A 265 -19.59 1.59 -9.21
C LYS A 265 -20.50 0.72 -8.35
N SER A 266 -19.96 0.15 -7.28
CA SER A 266 -20.76 -0.71 -6.41
C SER A 266 -21.74 0.10 -5.57
N GLN A 267 -22.94 -0.43 -5.40
CA GLN A 267 -23.92 0.09 -4.46
C GLN A 267 -23.88 -0.77 -3.20
N ALA A 268 -23.46 -0.19 -2.08
CA ALA A 268 -23.68 -0.84 -0.79
C ALA A 268 -25.18 -1.01 -0.56
N GLY A 269 -25.59 -2.11 0.07
CA GLY A 269 -26.97 -2.30 0.48
C GLY A 269 -27.44 -1.13 1.36
N TYR A 270 -28.77 -0.92 1.42
CA TYR A 270 -29.34 0.11 2.29
C TYR A 270 -28.84 -0.06 3.74
N ILE A 271 -28.39 1.05 4.35
CA ILE A 271 -27.95 1.10 5.74
C ILE A 271 -28.79 2.14 6.50
N GLY A 272 -29.35 1.76 7.65
CA GLY A 272 -30.12 2.63 8.52
C GLY A 272 -29.27 3.68 9.22
N ASN A 273 -29.88 4.50 10.07
CA ASN A 273 -29.16 5.52 10.83
C ASN A 273 -28.35 4.92 12.01
N LYS A 274 -28.89 3.86 12.64
CA LYS A 274 -28.20 3.14 13.71
C LYS A 274 -27.30 2.07 13.10
N ILE A 275 -26.01 2.20 13.32
CA ILE A 275 -24.99 1.26 12.85
C ILE A 275 -24.61 0.33 13.99
N PHE A 276 -23.80 0.79 14.92
CA PHE A 276 -23.60 0.16 16.22
C PHE A 276 -23.22 1.19 17.29
N GLU A 277 -23.58 0.87 18.52
CA GLU A 277 -23.29 1.66 19.71
C GLU A 277 -22.61 0.75 20.73
N LEU A 278 -21.46 1.17 21.21
CA LEU A 278 -20.71 0.54 22.29
C LEU A 278 -20.87 1.44 23.51
N ASP A 279 -21.37 0.89 24.62
CA ASP A 279 -21.54 1.62 25.87
C ASP A 279 -20.82 0.92 27.00
N GLY A 280 -19.74 1.54 27.52
CA GLY A 280 -18.95 1.06 28.63
C GLY A 280 -18.35 -0.33 28.43
N VAL A 281 -17.99 -0.71 27.19
CA VAL A 281 -17.53 -2.05 26.86
C VAL A 281 -16.16 -2.32 27.43
N SER A 282 -16.06 -3.40 28.24
CA SER A 282 -14.79 -3.91 28.74
C SER A 282 -14.63 -5.38 28.41
N PHE A 283 -13.41 -5.78 28.07
CA PHE A 283 -13.05 -7.16 27.80
C PHE A 283 -11.63 -7.48 28.24
N SER A 284 -11.46 -8.62 28.90
CA SER A 284 -10.15 -9.16 29.29
C SER A 284 -10.12 -10.66 29.08
N PHE A 285 -8.92 -11.18 28.74
CA PHE A 285 -8.67 -12.62 28.79
C PHE A 285 -8.20 -13.00 30.18
N ASP A 286 -8.80 -14.07 30.75
CA ASP A 286 -8.34 -14.71 31.98
C ASP A 286 -7.19 -15.66 31.64
N ASP A 287 -5.97 -15.19 31.80
CA ASP A 287 -4.75 -15.97 31.55
C ASP A 287 -4.05 -16.37 32.89
N GLY A 288 -4.86 -16.77 33.89
CA GLY A 288 -4.44 -17.32 35.18
C GLY A 288 -3.82 -16.29 36.14
N ASP A 289 -2.58 -15.86 35.97
CA ASP A 289 -1.89 -15.00 36.95
C ASP A 289 -2.05 -13.48 36.70
N ARG A 290 -2.38 -13.05 35.48
CA ARG A 290 -2.60 -11.62 35.14
C ARG A 290 -3.64 -11.48 34.03
N PRO A 291 -4.87 -11.00 34.33
CA PRO A 291 -5.85 -10.73 33.29
C PRO A 291 -5.30 -9.67 32.33
N LYS A 292 -5.18 -10.03 31.04
CA LYS A 292 -4.79 -9.09 29.99
C LYS A 292 -6.02 -8.32 29.54
N ALA A 293 -6.11 -7.07 29.96
CA ALA A 293 -7.18 -6.18 29.53
C ALA A 293 -6.99 -5.76 28.05
N ILE A 294 -8.01 -5.97 27.26
CA ILE A 294 -8.06 -5.59 25.82
C ILE A 294 -8.84 -4.30 25.62
N LEU A 295 -9.93 -4.13 26.36
CA LEU A 295 -10.75 -2.92 26.39
C LEU A 295 -11.13 -2.59 27.82
N LYS A 296 -11.14 -1.30 28.15
CA LYS A 296 -11.58 -0.77 29.45
C LYS A 296 -12.54 0.37 29.21
N ASP A 297 -13.80 0.21 29.63
CA ASP A 297 -14.84 1.22 29.63
C ASP A 297 -14.93 2.01 28.29
N PHE A 298 -14.91 1.27 27.18
CA PHE A 298 -14.87 1.86 25.85
C PHE A 298 -16.27 2.15 25.35
N THR A 299 -16.52 3.44 25.09
CA THR A 299 -17.80 3.92 24.55
C THR A 299 -17.55 4.52 23.17
N TYR A 300 -18.32 4.10 22.18
CA TYR A 300 -18.20 4.56 20.80
C TYR A 300 -19.51 4.43 20.03
N ILE A 301 -19.83 5.45 19.25
CA ILE A 301 -21.01 5.46 18.36
C ILE A 301 -20.52 5.55 16.93
N PHE A 302 -20.77 4.50 16.16
CA PHE A 302 -20.35 4.45 14.76
C PHE A 302 -21.33 5.20 13.86
N SER A 303 -20.80 6.12 13.06
CA SER A 303 -21.57 6.97 12.18
C SER A 303 -21.86 6.31 10.84
N ARG A 304 -22.89 6.78 10.15
CA ARG A 304 -23.25 6.26 8.83
C ARG A 304 -22.20 6.69 7.80
N TYR A 305 -21.76 5.71 6.96
CA TYR A 305 -20.73 5.88 5.93
C TYR A 305 -19.32 6.16 6.46
N GLU A 306 -19.12 5.99 7.73
CA GLU A 306 -17.85 6.18 8.37
C GLU A 306 -16.81 5.14 7.89
N LYS A 307 -15.59 5.60 7.68
CA LYS A 307 -14.45 4.77 7.30
C LYS A 307 -13.38 4.87 8.38
N LEU A 308 -13.33 3.86 9.23
CA LEU A 308 -12.52 3.79 10.43
C LEU A 308 -11.29 2.93 10.21
N GLY A 309 -10.10 3.44 10.58
CA GLY A 309 -8.87 2.67 10.65
C GLY A 309 -8.57 2.21 12.07
N ILE A 310 -8.05 1.02 12.24
CA ILE A 310 -7.57 0.52 13.52
C ILE A 310 -6.06 0.29 13.42
N VAL A 311 -5.30 0.95 14.30
CA VAL A 311 -3.84 0.86 14.39
C VAL A 311 -3.40 0.49 15.80
N GLY A 312 -2.22 -0.10 15.92
CA GLY A 312 -1.62 -0.49 17.19
C GLY A 312 -0.67 -1.67 16.99
N ASP A 313 0.17 -1.93 17.97
CA ASP A 313 1.15 -3.00 17.94
C ASP A 313 0.51 -4.39 17.90
N ASN A 314 1.29 -5.40 17.57
CA ASN A 314 0.79 -6.78 17.55
C ASN A 314 0.46 -7.25 18.98
N GLY A 315 -0.70 -7.92 19.12
CA GLY A 315 -1.18 -8.42 20.40
C GLY A 315 -1.87 -7.38 21.30
N THR A 316 -2.15 -6.15 20.81
CA THR A 316 -2.93 -5.13 21.55
C THR A 316 -4.43 -5.37 21.55
N GLY A 317 -4.92 -6.37 20.81
CA GLY A 317 -6.34 -6.78 20.84
C GLY A 317 -7.18 -6.32 19.66
N LYS A 318 -6.59 -5.85 18.56
CA LYS A 318 -7.29 -5.41 17.34
C LYS A 318 -8.29 -6.46 16.82
N THR A 319 -7.83 -7.67 16.53
CA THR A 319 -8.69 -8.77 16.06
C THR A 319 -9.72 -9.18 17.11
N THR A 320 -9.40 -9.11 18.41
CA THR A 320 -10.35 -9.37 19.50
C THR A 320 -11.50 -8.36 19.49
N PHE A 321 -11.19 -7.08 19.29
CA PHE A 321 -12.20 -6.04 19.14
C PHE A 321 -13.13 -6.31 17.94
N LEU A 322 -12.57 -6.72 16.80
CA LEU A 322 -13.40 -7.10 15.65
C LEU A 322 -14.31 -8.29 15.93
N ARG A 323 -13.84 -9.29 16.68
CA ARG A 323 -14.65 -10.44 17.09
C ARG A 323 -15.78 -10.07 18.05
N LEU A 324 -15.56 -9.09 18.94
CA LEU A 324 -16.60 -8.52 19.80
C LEU A 324 -17.69 -7.83 18.96
N LEU A 325 -17.30 -7.00 17.97
CA LEU A 325 -18.25 -6.35 17.05
C LEU A 325 -19.06 -7.34 16.22
N LEU A 326 -18.45 -8.46 15.83
CA LEU A 326 -19.12 -9.53 15.08
C LEU A 326 -20.00 -10.43 15.96
N GLY A 327 -20.05 -10.19 17.28
CA GLY A 327 -20.78 -11.04 18.22
C GLY A 327 -20.22 -12.44 18.37
N GLN A 328 -18.94 -12.65 18.01
CA GLN A 328 -18.23 -13.93 18.21
C GLN A 328 -17.67 -14.07 19.63
N LEU A 329 -17.53 -12.97 20.34
CA LEU A 329 -17.15 -12.88 21.74
C LEU A 329 -18.15 -12.00 22.48
N GLU A 330 -18.45 -12.34 23.72
CA GLU A 330 -19.29 -11.52 24.59
C GLU A 330 -18.41 -10.59 25.45
N PRO A 331 -18.77 -9.31 25.60
CA PRO A 331 -18.03 -8.40 26.46
C PRO A 331 -18.14 -8.82 27.94
N THR A 332 -17.08 -8.58 28.73
CA THR A 332 -17.09 -8.83 30.18
C THR A 332 -18.05 -7.87 30.91
N SER A 333 -18.14 -6.62 30.43
CA SER A 333 -19.09 -5.62 30.91
C SER A 333 -19.44 -4.65 29.78
N GLY A 334 -20.53 -3.89 29.94
CA GLY A 334 -21.05 -2.98 28.93
C GLY A 334 -21.96 -3.67 27.92
N THR A 335 -22.42 -2.91 26.93
CA THR A 335 -23.34 -3.40 25.90
C THR A 335 -22.90 -3.01 24.51
N ILE A 336 -23.17 -3.89 23.54
CA ILE A 336 -22.95 -3.65 22.12
C ILE A 336 -24.29 -3.77 21.43
N ASP A 337 -24.80 -2.66 20.88
CA ASP A 337 -26.09 -2.62 20.20
C ASP A 337 -25.89 -2.39 18.70
N ILE A 338 -26.27 -3.36 17.88
CA ILE A 338 -26.06 -3.38 16.44
C ILE A 338 -27.38 -3.12 15.72
N GLY A 339 -27.36 -2.20 14.77
CA GLY A 339 -28.54 -1.87 13.96
C GLY A 339 -29.02 -3.06 13.13
N SER A 340 -30.33 -3.29 13.12
CA SER A 340 -30.97 -4.44 12.43
C SER A 340 -30.74 -4.47 10.91
N THR A 341 -30.35 -3.36 10.30
CA THR A 341 -30.07 -3.24 8.86
C THR A 341 -28.62 -3.54 8.49
N VAL A 342 -27.75 -3.71 9.49
CA VAL A 342 -26.30 -3.95 9.28
C VAL A 342 -26.07 -5.37 8.74
N ARG A 343 -25.34 -5.44 7.62
CA ARG A 343 -24.91 -6.71 7.01
C ARG A 343 -23.39 -6.70 6.95
N PHE A 344 -22.76 -7.43 7.85
CA PHE A 344 -21.31 -7.54 7.90
C PHE A 344 -20.74 -8.36 6.75
N GLY A 345 -19.70 -7.82 6.09
CA GLY A 345 -18.74 -8.56 5.30
C GLY A 345 -17.42 -8.59 6.06
N TYR A 346 -16.97 -9.74 6.48
CA TYR A 346 -15.72 -9.86 7.24
C TYR A 346 -14.67 -10.61 6.43
N TYR A 347 -13.56 -9.92 6.14
CA TYR A 347 -12.35 -10.51 5.59
C TYR A 347 -11.36 -10.74 6.73
N SER A 348 -11.21 -12.00 7.12
CA SER A 348 -10.39 -12.43 8.26
C SER A 348 -8.95 -12.71 7.84
N GLN A 349 -8.01 -12.38 8.70
CA GLN A 349 -6.60 -12.73 8.54
C GLN A 349 -6.37 -14.26 8.42
N GLN A 350 -7.18 -15.07 9.11
CA GLN A 350 -7.07 -16.54 9.03
C GLN A 350 -7.54 -17.12 7.70
N GLY A 351 -8.27 -16.31 6.89
CA GLY A 351 -8.83 -16.73 5.62
C GLY A 351 -10.04 -17.67 5.77
N MET A 352 -10.38 -18.32 4.67
CA MET A 352 -11.51 -19.25 4.55
C MET A 352 -11.02 -20.59 4.02
N THR A 353 -11.53 -21.69 4.55
CA THR A 353 -11.35 -23.01 3.99
C THR A 353 -12.33 -23.22 2.85
N PHE A 354 -11.82 -23.56 1.68
CA PHE A 354 -12.64 -23.86 0.51
C PHE A 354 -12.76 -25.37 0.30
N ASN A 355 -13.86 -25.78 -0.32
CA ASN A 355 -13.92 -27.11 -0.91
C ASN A 355 -13.04 -27.14 -2.18
N GLU A 356 -11.91 -27.80 -2.11
CA GLU A 356 -10.90 -27.82 -3.17
C GLU A 356 -11.37 -28.48 -4.47
N GLN A 357 -12.45 -29.28 -4.42
CA GLN A 357 -13.04 -29.95 -5.58
C GLN A 357 -14.07 -29.11 -6.33
N GLN A 358 -14.33 -27.88 -5.86
CA GLN A 358 -15.22 -26.96 -6.57
C GLN A 358 -14.44 -26.09 -7.57
N LYS A 359 -15.15 -25.63 -8.62
CA LYS A 359 -14.61 -24.63 -9.54
C LYS A 359 -14.67 -23.24 -8.90
N VAL A 360 -13.74 -22.38 -9.26
CA VAL A 360 -13.64 -21.01 -8.75
C VAL A 360 -14.96 -20.25 -8.93
N ILE A 361 -15.56 -20.33 -10.11
CA ILE A 361 -16.82 -19.64 -10.41
C ILE A 361 -18.00 -20.17 -9.59
N ASP A 362 -18.03 -21.46 -9.32
CA ASP A 362 -19.13 -22.10 -8.58
C ASP A 362 -19.10 -21.69 -7.09
N VAL A 363 -17.91 -21.46 -6.53
CA VAL A 363 -17.75 -20.95 -5.17
C VAL A 363 -18.42 -19.58 -5.02
N VAL A 364 -18.25 -18.69 -5.99
CA VAL A 364 -18.82 -17.33 -5.95
C VAL A 364 -20.31 -17.36 -6.28
N ARG A 365 -20.74 -18.15 -7.27
CA ARG A 365 -22.16 -18.32 -7.63
C ARG A 365 -23.00 -18.94 -6.52
N ALA A 366 -22.41 -19.82 -5.70
CA ALA A 366 -23.11 -20.38 -4.54
C ALA A 366 -23.57 -19.31 -3.54
N ILE A 367 -22.98 -18.11 -3.58
CA ILE A 367 -23.35 -16.98 -2.71
C ILE A 367 -24.43 -16.13 -3.38
N ALA A 368 -24.17 -15.68 -4.61
CA ALA A 368 -25.12 -14.95 -5.45
C ALA A 368 -24.70 -15.01 -6.92
N ASP A 369 -25.64 -14.92 -7.86
CA ASP A 369 -25.35 -14.87 -9.29
C ASP A 369 -24.90 -13.47 -9.74
N TYR A 370 -25.36 -12.41 -9.06
CA TYR A 370 -25.05 -11.01 -9.39
C TYR A 370 -25.17 -10.10 -8.17
N ILE A 371 -24.50 -8.95 -8.25
CA ILE A 371 -24.59 -7.83 -7.29
C ILE A 371 -25.25 -6.66 -8.01
N PRO A 372 -26.23 -5.96 -7.39
CA PRO A 372 -26.79 -4.73 -7.95
C PRO A 372 -25.75 -3.60 -7.88
N MET A 373 -25.67 -2.80 -8.96
CA MET A 373 -24.76 -1.66 -9.07
C MET A 373 -25.52 -0.34 -8.88
N SER A 374 -24.80 0.75 -8.54
CA SER A 374 -25.40 2.07 -8.28
C SER A 374 -26.07 2.73 -9.49
N ASP A 375 -25.71 2.30 -10.69
CA ASP A 375 -26.26 2.75 -11.96
C ASP A 375 -27.48 1.92 -12.45
N GLY A 376 -27.95 0.97 -11.62
CA GLY A 376 -29.05 0.06 -11.94
C GLY A 376 -28.61 -1.15 -12.77
N SER A 377 -27.35 -1.26 -13.15
CA SER A 377 -26.78 -2.43 -13.80
C SER A 377 -26.54 -3.56 -12.76
N THR A 378 -26.22 -4.74 -13.25
CA THR A 378 -25.87 -5.89 -12.40
C THR A 378 -24.47 -6.37 -12.71
N LEU A 379 -23.66 -6.60 -11.68
CA LEU A 379 -22.34 -7.20 -11.78
C LEU A 379 -22.46 -8.71 -11.54
N THR A 380 -22.19 -9.50 -12.57
CA THR A 380 -22.24 -10.97 -12.46
C THR A 380 -21.02 -11.52 -11.71
N ALA A 381 -21.16 -12.73 -11.15
CA ALA A 381 -20.05 -13.43 -10.49
C ALA A 381 -18.81 -13.58 -11.42
N ALA A 382 -19.03 -13.84 -12.70
CA ALA A 382 -17.94 -13.96 -13.68
C ALA A 382 -17.22 -12.63 -13.92
N GLN A 383 -17.96 -11.51 -14.00
CA GLN A 383 -17.40 -10.16 -14.15
C GLN A 383 -16.65 -9.74 -12.89
N LEU A 384 -17.20 -10.01 -11.68
CA LEU A 384 -16.50 -9.73 -10.42
C LEU A 384 -15.17 -10.48 -10.38
N LEU A 385 -15.16 -11.78 -10.66
CA LEU A 385 -13.94 -12.57 -10.71
C LEU A 385 -12.94 -12.04 -11.75
N GLN A 386 -13.43 -11.60 -12.92
CA GLN A 386 -12.59 -11.03 -13.97
C GLN A 386 -11.95 -9.72 -13.51
N ASN A 387 -12.70 -8.85 -12.83
CA ASN A 387 -12.18 -7.60 -12.25
C ASN A 387 -11.09 -7.87 -11.21
N PHE A 388 -11.21 -8.96 -10.43
CA PHE A 388 -10.19 -9.43 -9.51
C PHE A 388 -9.16 -10.37 -10.17
N LEU A 389 -8.87 -10.17 -11.45
CA LEU A 389 -7.79 -10.83 -12.22
C LEU A 389 -7.94 -12.35 -12.40
N PHE A 390 -9.14 -12.90 -12.25
CA PHE A 390 -9.41 -14.27 -12.65
C PHE A 390 -9.79 -14.32 -14.12
N THR A 391 -8.87 -14.76 -14.99
CA THR A 391 -9.17 -14.96 -16.41
C THR A 391 -10.29 -15.98 -16.59
N PRO A 392 -11.06 -15.95 -17.71
CA PRO A 392 -12.12 -16.92 -17.95
C PRO A 392 -11.67 -18.38 -17.81
N GLN A 393 -10.45 -18.70 -18.24
CA GLN A 393 -9.86 -20.03 -18.06
C GLN A 393 -9.67 -20.40 -16.59
N LYS A 394 -9.13 -19.47 -15.77
CA LYS A 394 -8.93 -19.67 -14.33
C LYS A 394 -10.25 -19.77 -13.56
N GLN A 395 -11.32 -19.10 -14.00
CA GLN A 395 -12.64 -19.18 -13.37
C GLN A 395 -13.23 -20.61 -13.41
N TYR A 396 -12.93 -21.38 -14.46
CA TYR A 396 -13.39 -22.77 -14.59
C TYR A 396 -12.41 -23.81 -14.05
N ASN A 397 -11.25 -23.38 -13.52
CA ASN A 397 -10.33 -24.27 -12.82
C ASN A 397 -10.86 -24.63 -11.43
N TYR A 398 -10.35 -25.74 -10.89
CA TYR A 398 -10.63 -26.16 -9.53
C TYR A 398 -9.82 -25.33 -8.52
N VAL A 399 -10.38 -25.14 -7.31
CA VAL A 399 -9.76 -24.33 -6.24
C VAL A 399 -8.40 -24.87 -5.79
N TYR A 400 -8.19 -26.19 -5.80
CA TYR A 400 -6.90 -26.79 -5.43
C TYR A 400 -5.73 -26.37 -6.34
N LYS A 401 -6.02 -25.92 -7.59
CA LYS A 401 -5.01 -25.43 -8.54
C LYS A 401 -4.61 -23.97 -8.33
N LEU A 402 -5.27 -23.28 -7.41
CA LEU A 402 -4.99 -21.88 -7.12
C LEU A 402 -3.79 -21.75 -6.17
N SER A 403 -2.95 -20.75 -6.43
CA SER A 403 -1.93 -20.30 -5.47
C SER A 403 -2.54 -19.73 -4.20
N GLY A 404 -1.76 -19.60 -3.13
CA GLY A 404 -2.22 -19.02 -1.87
C GLY A 404 -2.80 -17.62 -2.04
N GLY A 405 -2.13 -16.74 -2.78
CA GLY A 405 -2.63 -15.40 -3.07
C GLY A 405 -3.89 -15.39 -3.94
N GLU A 406 -4.04 -16.36 -4.88
CA GLU A 406 -5.29 -16.51 -5.64
C GLU A 406 -6.44 -17.01 -4.76
N LYS A 407 -6.19 -17.92 -3.81
CA LYS A 407 -7.19 -18.34 -2.82
C LYS A 407 -7.64 -17.16 -1.94
N ARG A 408 -6.71 -16.27 -1.54
CA ARG A 408 -7.03 -15.04 -0.79
C ARG A 408 -7.86 -14.05 -1.61
N ARG A 409 -7.53 -13.85 -2.89
CA ARG A 409 -8.37 -13.06 -3.81
C ARG A 409 -9.77 -13.64 -3.99
N LEU A 410 -9.86 -14.97 -4.13
CA LEU A 410 -11.16 -15.64 -4.20
C LEU A 410 -11.97 -15.41 -2.93
N TYR A 411 -11.34 -15.49 -1.76
CA TYR A 411 -11.99 -15.18 -0.48
C TYR A 411 -12.54 -13.75 -0.44
N LEU A 412 -11.74 -12.77 -0.88
CA LEU A 412 -12.22 -11.39 -1.00
C LEU A 412 -13.45 -11.28 -1.92
N CYS A 413 -13.42 -11.92 -3.10
CA CYS A 413 -14.57 -11.96 -4.00
C CYS A 413 -15.81 -12.57 -3.33
N THR A 414 -15.67 -13.61 -2.50
CA THR A 414 -16.79 -14.21 -1.77
C THR A 414 -17.38 -13.27 -0.72
N VAL A 415 -16.55 -12.48 -0.04
CA VAL A 415 -17.01 -11.48 0.93
C VAL A 415 -17.77 -10.35 0.22
N LEU A 416 -17.24 -9.83 -0.88
CA LEU A 416 -17.87 -8.75 -1.64
C LEU A 416 -19.17 -9.21 -2.33
N MET A 417 -19.24 -10.47 -2.79
CA MET A 417 -20.42 -11.02 -3.44
C MET A 417 -21.65 -11.09 -2.53
N ARG A 418 -21.47 -11.12 -1.21
CA ARG A 418 -22.57 -11.03 -0.22
C ARG A 418 -23.24 -9.67 -0.18
N ASN A 419 -22.73 -8.69 -0.92
CA ASN A 419 -23.16 -7.31 -0.95
C ASN A 419 -23.35 -6.70 0.46
N PRO A 420 -22.27 -6.68 1.28
CA PRO A 420 -22.33 -6.10 2.62
C PRO A 420 -22.57 -4.60 2.54
N ASN A 421 -23.17 -4.03 3.59
CA ASN A 421 -23.22 -2.59 3.79
C ASN A 421 -22.28 -2.11 4.90
N PHE A 422 -21.68 -3.06 5.61
CA PHE A 422 -20.62 -2.84 6.59
C PHE A 422 -19.48 -3.83 6.31
N LEU A 423 -18.31 -3.33 5.92
CA LEU A 423 -17.16 -4.16 5.57
C LEU A 423 -16.07 -4.04 6.64
N ILE A 424 -15.57 -5.17 7.09
CA ILE A 424 -14.45 -5.28 8.02
C ILE A 424 -13.32 -6.01 7.30
N LEU A 425 -12.17 -5.36 7.19
CA LEU A 425 -10.96 -5.89 6.58
C LEU A 425 -9.86 -6.03 7.64
N ASP A 426 -9.52 -7.26 7.99
CA ASP A 426 -8.48 -7.58 8.96
C ASP A 426 -7.20 -8.01 8.23
N GLU A 427 -6.21 -7.11 8.18
CA GLU A 427 -4.92 -7.25 7.50
C GLU A 427 -5.03 -7.71 6.03
N PRO A 428 -5.81 -7.02 5.17
CA PRO A 428 -6.00 -7.45 3.79
C PRO A 428 -4.72 -7.32 2.95
N THR A 429 -3.79 -6.48 3.38
CA THR A 429 -2.57 -6.14 2.65
C THR A 429 -1.49 -7.21 2.73
N ASN A 430 -1.50 -8.06 3.76
CA ASN A 430 -0.47 -9.09 3.95
C ASN A 430 -0.48 -10.19 2.88
N ASP A 431 -1.64 -10.44 2.26
CA ASP A 431 -1.84 -11.61 1.39
C ASP A 431 -2.24 -11.23 -0.06
N LEU A 432 -2.54 -9.95 -0.31
CA LEU A 432 -2.97 -9.47 -1.61
C LEU A 432 -1.82 -8.77 -2.33
N ASP A 433 -1.67 -9.03 -3.62
CA ASP A 433 -0.68 -8.31 -4.43
C ASP A 433 -1.10 -6.84 -4.67
N ILE A 434 -0.13 -6.01 -5.00
CA ILE A 434 -0.32 -4.56 -5.22
C ILE A 434 -1.44 -4.27 -6.22
N LEU A 435 -1.57 -5.09 -7.29
CA LEU A 435 -2.61 -4.91 -8.31
C LEU A 435 -4.00 -5.21 -7.74
N THR A 436 -4.12 -6.28 -6.95
CA THR A 436 -5.39 -6.61 -6.27
C THR A 436 -5.77 -5.53 -5.25
N LEU A 437 -4.79 -4.99 -4.53
CA LEU A 437 -5.02 -3.88 -3.60
C LEU A 437 -5.51 -2.62 -4.34
N GLN A 438 -4.95 -2.29 -5.50
CA GLN A 438 -5.41 -1.18 -6.33
C GLN A 438 -6.88 -1.36 -6.76
N ILE A 439 -7.26 -2.58 -7.18
CA ILE A 439 -8.64 -2.91 -7.55
C ILE A 439 -9.57 -2.76 -6.33
N LEU A 440 -9.14 -3.23 -5.16
CA LEU A 440 -9.90 -3.09 -3.93
C LEU A 440 -10.07 -1.61 -3.53
N GLU A 441 -9.02 -0.80 -3.65
CA GLU A 441 -9.08 0.65 -3.41
C GLU A 441 -10.06 1.35 -4.34
N GLU A 442 -10.03 1.02 -5.65
CA GLU A 442 -10.98 1.57 -6.62
C GLU A 442 -12.43 1.17 -6.28
N TYR A 443 -12.64 -0.09 -5.87
CA TYR A 443 -13.95 -0.57 -5.42
C TYR A 443 -14.44 0.19 -4.19
N LEU A 444 -13.58 0.40 -3.19
CA LEU A 444 -13.94 1.02 -1.91
C LEU A 444 -14.05 2.55 -1.97
N ARG A 445 -13.43 3.20 -2.97
CA ARG A 445 -13.47 4.66 -3.14
C ARG A 445 -14.90 5.16 -3.29
N ASP A 446 -15.66 4.54 -4.19
CA ASP A 446 -17.04 4.94 -4.52
C ASP A 446 -18.10 4.17 -3.71
N TRP A 447 -17.65 3.25 -2.86
CA TRP A 447 -18.54 2.40 -2.09
C TRP A 447 -19.17 3.16 -0.91
N LYS A 448 -20.51 3.24 -0.93
CA LYS A 448 -21.32 3.95 0.08
C LYS A 448 -21.73 3.02 1.23
N GLY A 449 -20.79 2.39 1.88
CA GLY A 449 -20.99 1.57 3.07
C GLY A 449 -20.10 2.02 4.21
N CYS A 450 -20.23 1.42 5.37
CA CYS A 450 -19.35 1.62 6.51
C CYS A 450 -18.17 0.67 6.44
N LEU A 451 -16.99 1.16 6.78
CA LEU A 451 -15.75 0.43 6.61
C LEU A 451 -14.92 0.44 7.91
N ILE A 452 -14.45 -0.72 8.33
CA ILE A 452 -13.35 -0.83 9.30
C ILE A 452 -12.18 -1.53 8.63
N ILE A 453 -11.00 -0.93 8.74
CA ILE A 453 -9.74 -1.50 8.24
C ILE A 453 -8.76 -1.64 9.40
N VAL A 454 -8.23 -2.84 9.58
CA VAL A 454 -7.02 -3.10 10.34
C VAL A 454 -5.91 -3.36 9.34
N SER A 455 -4.90 -2.50 9.29
CA SER A 455 -3.77 -2.70 8.38
C SER A 455 -2.51 -1.99 8.89
N HIS A 456 -1.37 -2.54 8.52
CA HIS A 456 -0.06 -1.92 8.68
C HIS A 456 0.38 -1.18 7.41
N ASP A 457 -0.36 -1.28 6.30
CA ASP A 457 -0.11 -0.51 5.07
C ASP A 457 -0.62 0.93 5.23
N ARG A 458 0.31 1.85 5.41
CA ARG A 458 0.06 3.29 5.61
C ARG A 458 -0.61 3.92 4.41
N TYR A 459 -0.19 3.56 3.19
CA TYR A 459 -0.74 4.08 1.96
C TYR A 459 -2.22 3.71 1.79
N PHE A 460 -2.56 2.46 2.12
CA PHE A 460 -3.93 1.99 2.10
C PHE A 460 -4.80 2.69 3.14
N MET A 461 -4.25 2.87 4.36
CA MET A 461 -4.94 3.57 5.45
C MET A 461 -5.20 5.04 5.09
N ASP A 462 -4.18 5.79 4.65
CA ASP A 462 -4.31 7.22 4.32
C ASP A 462 -5.34 7.50 3.22
N LYS A 463 -5.52 6.53 2.31
CA LYS A 463 -6.41 6.67 1.17
C LYS A 463 -7.85 6.27 1.46
N MET A 464 -8.05 5.36 2.43
CA MET A 464 -9.34 4.70 2.66
C MET A 464 -10.06 5.14 3.93
N VAL A 465 -9.36 5.69 4.94
CA VAL A 465 -9.96 5.98 6.24
C VAL A 465 -10.02 7.47 6.54
N ASP A 466 -11.07 7.85 7.27
CA ASP A 466 -11.32 9.24 7.64
C ASP A 466 -10.78 9.53 9.06
N HIS A 467 -10.73 8.52 9.95
CA HIS A 467 -10.14 8.64 11.29
C HIS A 467 -9.67 7.28 11.84
N LEU A 468 -8.98 7.29 12.99
CA LEU A 468 -8.28 6.13 13.53
C LEU A 468 -8.69 5.83 14.98
N LEU A 469 -8.83 4.54 15.29
CA LEU A 469 -8.77 4.02 16.66
C LEU A 469 -7.37 3.45 16.93
N VAL A 470 -6.68 4.06 17.88
CA VAL A 470 -5.32 3.70 18.25
C VAL A 470 -5.32 2.83 19.49
N PHE A 471 -4.90 1.58 19.35
CA PHE A 471 -4.78 0.61 20.43
C PHE A 471 -3.38 0.71 21.06
N ASN A 472 -3.30 1.40 22.21
CA ASN A 472 -2.02 1.62 22.92
C ASN A 472 -1.64 0.44 23.86
N GLY A 473 -2.43 -0.62 23.92
CA GLY A 473 -2.28 -1.70 24.89
C GLY A 473 -2.98 -1.40 26.23
N ASP A 474 -2.96 -2.38 27.13
CA ASP A 474 -3.55 -2.30 28.50
C ASP A 474 -5.02 -1.86 28.55
N GLY A 475 -5.75 -2.09 27.46
CA GLY A 475 -7.18 -1.75 27.34
C GLY A 475 -7.45 -0.27 27.03
N ASN A 476 -6.43 0.52 26.70
CA ASN A 476 -6.59 1.92 26.36
C ASN A 476 -6.70 2.08 24.82
N VAL A 477 -7.85 2.56 24.36
CA VAL A 477 -8.13 2.85 22.96
C VAL A 477 -8.37 4.34 22.82
N ARG A 478 -7.63 4.98 21.93
CA ARG A 478 -7.74 6.41 21.65
C ARG A 478 -8.38 6.63 20.28
N ASP A 479 -9.39 7.48 20.23
CA ASP A 479 -9.93 8.01 18.98
C ASP A 479 -9.09 9.20 18.50
N PHE A 480 -8.64 9.16 17.24
CA PHE A 480 -7.83 10.19 16.61
C PHE A 480 -8.54 10.67 15.33
N PRO A 481 -9.01 11.93 15.28
CA PRO A 481 -9.64 12.50 14.11
C PRO A 481 -8.57 12.86 13.07
N GLY A 482 -8.40 12.01 12.07
CA GLY A 482 -7.43 12.20 10.99
C GLY A 482 -6.94 10.88 10.40
N ASN A 483 -6.18 10.98 9.33
CA ASN A 483 -5.58 9.83 8.66
C ASN A 483 -4.28 9.38 9.37
N TYR A 484 -3.66 8.32 8.84
CA TYR A 484 -2.47 7.73 9.46
C TYR A 484 -1.24 8.69 9.45
N SER A 485 -1.03 9.41 8.35
CA SER A 485 0.08 10.37 8.25
C SER A 485 -0.03 11.49 9.28
N GLN A 486 -1.23 12.03 9.48
CA GLN A 486 -1.50 13.05 10.51
C GLN A 486 -1.31 12.51 11.93
N TYR A 487 -1.73 11.26 12.18
CA TYR A 487 -1.48 10.60 13.47
C TYR A 487 0.01 10.46 13.76
N ARG A 488 0.80 10.09 12.75
CA ARG A 488 2.24 9.94 12.88
C ARG A 488 2.94 11.27 13.21
N GLU A 489 2.65 12.33 12.47
CA GLU A 489 3.17 13.68 12.75
C GLU A 489 2.84 14.13 14.16
N TRP A 490 1.59 13.89 14.58
CA TRP A 490 1.17 14.17 15.93
C TRP A 490 1.95 13.35 16.97
N LYS A 491 2.19 12.05 16.73
CA LYS A 491 2.96 11.17 17.63
C LYS A 491 4.41 11.64 17.74
N GLU A 492 5.06 11.92 16.62
CA GLU A 492 6.44 12.45 16.58
C GLU A 492 6.56 13.77 17.35
N TYR A 493 5.59 14.66 17.20
CA TYR A 493 5.54 15.91 17.96
C TYR A 493 5.40 15.69 19.48
N GLN A 494 4.57 14.74 19.90
CA GLN A 494 4.40 14.38 21.33
C GLN A 494 5.69 13.80 21.92
N GLU A 495 6.36 12.91 21.20
CA GLU A 495 7.61 12.29 21.62
C GLU A 495 8.74 13.32 21.74
N ALA A 496 8.86 14.23 20.78
CA ALA A 496 9.83 15.34 20.82
C ALA A 496 9.59 16.28 22.01
N THR A 497 8.31 16.51 22.36
CA THR A 497 7.94 17.40 23.48
C THR A 497 8.17 16.73 24.84
N THR A 498 8.08 15.40 24.92
CA THR A 498 8.26 14.64 26.17
C THR A 498 9.74 14.42 26.52
N GLN A 499 10.65 14.51 25.54
CA GLN A 499 12.09 14.34 25.72
C GLN A 499 12.81 15.61 26.22
N THR A 500 12.11 16.74 26.36
CA THR A 500 12.69 17.94 27.01
C THR A 500 12.76 17.72 28.51
N PRO A 501 13.96 17.75 29.16
CA PRO A 501 14.06 17.48 30.58
C PRO A 501 13.36 18.58 31.36
N LYS A 502 12.44 18.22 32.26
CA LYS A 502 11.90 19.10 33.29
C LYS A 502 13.06 19.65 34.11
N ALA A 503 13.44 20.90 33.88
CA ALA A 503 14.34 21.63 34.76
C ALA A 503 13.67 21.78 36.14
N LYS A 504 14.39 21.31 37.14
CA LYS A 504 14.00 21.29 38.54
C LYS A 504 13.65 22.70 39.01
N ASP A 505 12.46 22.87 39.57
CA ASP A 505 12.15 23.98 40.48
C ASP A 505 13.12 24.00 41.67
N ALA A 506 13.90 25.05 41.78
CA ALA A 506 14.55 25.42 43.02
C ALA A 506 14.25 26.89 43.28
N SER A 507 13.40 27.08 44.26
CA SER A 507 13.09 28.34 44.89
C SER A 507 14.33 29.01 45.47
N ALA A 508 14.52 30.29 45.23
CA ALA A 508 14.99 31.22 46.27
C ALA A 508 14.89 32.70 45.84
N THR A 509 14.21 33.41 46.65
CA THR A 509 14.10 34.86 46.88
C THR A 509 15.43 35.66 46.74
N SER A 510 15.43 36.81 46.07
CA SER A 510 15.51 38.17 46.65
C SER A 510 16.15 39.21 45.70
N LYS A 511 15.45 40.35 45.63
CA LYS A 511 15.91 41.77 45.57
C LYS A 511 17.06 42.21 44.63
N GLY A 512 16.67 42.99 43.64
CA GLY A 512 17.14 44.39 43.47
C GLY A 512 18.51 44.64 42.86
N THR A 513 18.58 45.20 41.71
CA THR A 513 19.05 46.53 41.36
C THR A 513 19.31 46.68 39.86
N LYS A 514 19.03 47.87 39.38
CA LYS A 514 19.21 48.34 38.00
C LYS A 514 20.69 48.39 37.60
N ALA A 515 21.03 48.06 36.39
CA ALA A 515 21.95 48.83 35.54
C ALA A 515 21.95 48.31 34.10
N ASP A 516 21.91 49.26 33.17
CA ASP A 516 22.02 49.13 31.72
C ASP A 516 23.27 48.37 31.28
N THR A 517 23.17 47.58 30.21
CA THR A 517 24.02 47.71 29.02
C THR A 517 23.69 46.69 27.91
N LYS A 518 23.70 47.20 26.74
CA LYS A 518 23.63 46.69 25.35
C LYS A 518 24.05 45.25 25.05
N ALA A 519 23.26 44.70 24.14
CA ALA A 519 23.62 44.06 22.86
C ALA A 519 23.67 42.53 22.76
N THR A 520 22.84 42.10 21.86
CA THR A 520 22.86 41.05 20.82
C THR A 520 22.29 39.69 21.15
N PRO A 521 21.72 39.01 20.13
CA PRO A 521 20.45 38.34 20.27
C PRO A 521 20.63 36.84 20.48
N ASN A 522 19.83 36.26 21.33
CA ASN A 522 19.66 34.82 21.36
C ASN A 522 18.19 34.44 21.21
N ASN A 523 18.01 33.53 20.33
CA ASN A 523 16.83 32.88 19.82
C ASN A 523 16.11 32.13 20.96
N ASP A 524 14.94 32.57 21.36
CA ASP A 524 14.00 31.78 22.16
C ASP A 524 12.59 32.04 21.63
N SER A 525 12.09 31.05 20.93
CA SER A 525 10.78 31.02 20.31
C SER A 525 9.66 30.82 21.32
N LYS A 526 9.06 31.94 21.74
CA LYS A 526 7.64 31.95 22.14
C LYS A 526 6.83 32.39 20.94
N PRO A 527 5.61 31.84 20.69
CA PRO A 527 4.78 32.28 19.58
C PRO A 527 4.55 33.78 19.69
N ARG A 528 5.05 34.50 18.69
CA ARG A 528 4.96 35.96 18.59
C ARG A 528 3.53 36.29 18.19
N LYS A 529 2.77 36.94 19.04
CA LYS A 529 1.44 37.45 18.69
C LYS A 529 1.55 38.52 17.61
N MET A 530 0.63 38.45 16.64
CA MET A 530 0.49 39.45 15.56
C MET A 530 0.51 40.85 16.09
N THR A 531 1.31 41.70 15.44
CA THR A 531 1.28 43.15 15.68
C THR A 531 0.07 43.78 15.00
N PHE A 532 -0.35 44.97 15.48
CA PHE A 532 -1.51 45.68 14.90
C PHE A 532 -1.34 46.00 13.40
N LYS A 533 -0.10 46.16 12.93
CA LYS A 533 0.20 46.35 11.51
C LYS A 533 0.01 45.05 10.71
N GLU A 534 0.50 43.93 11.23
CA GLU A 534 0.37 42.60 10.61
C GLU A 534 -1.10 42.16 10.56
N LYS A 535 -1.90 42.46 11.56
CA LYS A 535 -3.33 42.19 11.56
C LYS A 535 -4.08 42.97 10.48
N ARG A 536 -3.71 44.23 10.24
CA ARG A 536 -4.29 45.06 9.22
C ARG A 536 -3.84 44.59 7.81
N GLU A 537 -2.58 44.16 7.68
CA GLU A 537 -2.06 43.56 6.45
C GLU A 537 -2.79 42.24 6.13
N PHE A 538 -3.04 41.41 7.12
CA PHE A 538 -3.79 40.17 6.99
C PHE A 538 -5.22 40.40 6.49
N GLU A 539 -5.97 41.32 7.10
CA GLU A 539 -7.33 41.70 6.67
C GLU A 539 -7.36 42.32 5.27
N GLN A 540 -6.29 42.99 4.84
CA GLN A 540 -6.18 43.56 3.50
C GLN A 540 -5.86 42.49 2.47
N LEU A 541 -4.96 41.55 2.78
CA LEU A 541 -4.61 40.43 1.91
C LEU A 541 -5.81 39.50 1.66
N GLU A 542 -6.66 39.28 2.67
CA GLU A 542 -7.86 38.47 2.54
C GLU A 542 -8.83 39.07 1.51
N LYS A 543 -9.04 40.39 1.56
CA LYS A 543 -9.88 41.11 0.58
C LYS A 543 -9.27 41.13 -0.81
N ASP A 544 -7.95 41.28 -0.90
CA ASP A 544 -7.25 41.31 -2.17
C ASP A 544 -7.28 39.91 -2.85
N ILE A 545 -7.12 38.82 -2.08
CA ILE A 545 -7.22 37.44 -2.59
C ILE A 545 -8.64 37.18 -3.12
N GLU A 546 -9.67 37.55 -2.36
CA GLU A 546 -11.07 37.39 -2.78
C GLU A 546 -11.38 38.18 -4.08
N ALA A 547 -10.83 39.39 -4.22
CA ALA A 547 -10.99 40.19 -5.44
C ALA A 547 -10.28 39.57 -6.65
N LEU A 548 -9.06 39.07 -6.48
CA LEU A 548 -8.30 38.42 -7.54
C LEU A 548 -8.91 37.10 -7.98
N GLU A 549 -9.45 36.30 -7.05
CA GLU A 549 -10.19 35.07 -7.36
C GLU A 549 -11.47 35.37 -8.17
N ALA A 550 -12.19 36.41 -7.80
CA ALA A 550 -13.35 36.86 -8.55
C ALA A 550 -12.98 37.30 -9.96
N GLU A 551 -11.89 38.08 -10.14
CA GLU A 551 -11.38 38.50 -11.47
C GLU A 551 -10.96 37.28 -12.30
N LYS A 552 -10.25 36.30 -11.69
CA LYS A 552 -9.85 35.06 -12.35
C LYS A 552 -11.05 34.29 -12.88
N LYS A 553 -12.06 34.10 -12.06
CA LYS A 553 -13.29 33.39 -12.41
C LYS A 553 -14.04 34.08 -13.54
N LEU A 554 -14.16 35.40 -13.51
CA LEU A 554 -14.79 36.19 -14.60
C LEU A 554 -14.03 36.05 -15.93
N LEU A 555 -12.70 36.02 -15.89
CA LEU A 555 -11.88 35.83 -17.09
C LEU A 555 -12.01 34.39 -17.63
N GLU A 556 -12.03 33.39 -16.78
CA GLU A 556 -12.25 31.98 -17.14
C GLU A 556 -13.64 31.76 -17.74
N ASP A 557 -14.68 32.29 -17.12
CA ASP A 557 -16.06 32.23 -17.62
C ASP A 557 -16.20 32.92 -18.96
N SER A 558 -15.53 34.07 -19.14
CA SER A 558 -15.54 34.81 -20.39
C SER A 558 -14.83 34.07 -21.53
N LEU A 559 -13.71 33.39 -21.25
CA LEU A 559 -12.98 32.55 -22.20
C LEU A 559 -13.79 31.29 -22.59
N CYS A 560 -14.53 30.71 -21.63
CA CYS A 560 -15.40 29.55 -21.88
C CYS A 560 -16.66 29.89 -22.68
N SER A 561 -17.14 31.13 -22.64
CA SER A 561 -18.37 31.54 -23.33
C SER A 561 -18.25 31.61 -24.88
N GLY A 562 -17.02 31.61 -25.42
CA GLY A 562 -16.76 31.58 -26.85
C GLY A 562 -17.22 32.83 -27.64
N THR A 563 -17.64 33.91 -26.94
CA THR A 563 -18.20 35.11 -27.57
C THR A 563 -17.21 36.29 -27.71
N LEU A 564 -15.95 36.09 -27.28
CA LEU A 564 -14.92 37.13 -27.24
C LEU A 564 -14.26 37.36 -28.60
N SER A 565 -13.87 38.61 -28.87
CA SER A 565 -13.05 38.96 -30.02
C SER A 565 -11.62 38.39 -29.85
N VAL A 566 -10.90 38.18 -30.96
CA VAL A 566 -9.52 37.67 -30.97
C VAL A 566 -8.57 38.52 -30.11
N GLU A 567 -8.78 39.85 -30.11
CA GLU A 567 -8.00 40.78 -29.29
C GLU A 567 -8.28 40.59 -27.78
N ALA A 568 -9.53 40.36 -27.40
CA ALA A 568 -9.93 40.13 -26.02
C ALA A 568 -9.42 38.78 -25.51
N ILE A 569 -9.41 37.71 -26.33
CA ILE A 569 -8.83 36.42 -26.01
C ILE A 569 -7.31 36.54 -25.75
N THR A 570 -6.61 37.34 -26.60
CA THR A 570 -5.17 37.54 -26.44
C THR A 570 -4.83 38.34 -25.18
N ALA A 571 -5.65 39.33 -24.82
CA ALA A 571 -5.50 40.10 -23.58
C ALA A 571 -5.77 39.23 -22.34
N ALA A 572 -6.85 38.43 -22.34
CA ALA A 572 -7.20 37.51 -21.27
C ALA A 572 -6.13 36.42 -21.06
N SER A 573 -5.58 35.85 -22.14
CA SER A 573 -4.50 34.83 -22.08
C SER A 573 -3.18 35.37 -21.50
N LYS A 574 -2.92 36.68 -21.63
CA LYS A 574 -1.76 37.33 -20.99
C LYS A 574 -2.02 37.72 -19.53
N ARG A 575 -3.26 38.11 -19.20
CA ARG A 575 -3.63 38.54 -17.86
C ARG A 575 -3.76 37.36 -16.90
N LEU A 576 -4.23 36.18 -17.36
CA LEU A 576 -4.53 35.02 -16.53
C LEU A 576 -3.28 34.44 -15.82
N PRO A 577 -2.11 34.27 -16.49
CA PRO A 577 -0.87 33.87 -15.81
C PRO A 577 -0.40 34.91 -14.78
N ALA A 578 -0.42 36.20 -15.12
CA ALA A 578 -0.01 37.26 -14.21
C ALA A 578 -0.92 37.33 -12.98
N LEU A 579 -2.21 37.08 -13.12
CA LEU A 579 -3.19 36.99 -12.04
C LEU A 579 -2.92 35.78 -11.13
N THR A 580 -2.52 34.67 -11.72
CA THR A 580 -2.17 33.45 -10.97
C THR A 580 -0.91 33.70 -10.13
N ASP A 581 0.11 34.32 -10.70
CA ASP A 581 1.36 34.67 -9.99
C ASP A 581 1.10 35.68 -8.85
N GLU A 582 0.26 36.71 -9.07
CA GLU A 582 -0.15 37.67 -8.04
C GLU A 582 -0.96 36.98 -6.91
N LEU A 583 -1.79 36.02 -7.25
CA LEU A 583 -2.60 35.23 -6.30
C LEU A 583 -1.71 34.33 -5.43
N ASP A 584 -0.75 33.66 -6.04
CA ASP A 584 0.21 32.78 -5.34
C ASP A 584 1.10 33.57 -4.38
N GLU A 585 1.61 34.75 -4.81
CA GLU A 585 2.43 35.61 -3.95
C GLU A 585 1.65 36.13 -2.72
N LYS A 586 0.41 36.58 -2.93
CA LYS A 586 -0.43 37.09 -1.83
C LYS A 586 -0.91 35.96 -0.92
N SER A 587 -1.20 34.76 -1.45
CA SER A 587 -1.59 33.58 -0.69
C SER A 587 -0.44 33.08 0.19
N MET A 588 0.79 33.06 -0.31
CA MET A 588 1.97 32.73 0.48
C MET A 588 2.15 33.72 1.65
N ARG A 589 2.00 35.02 1.39
CA ARG A 589 2.10 36.03 2.44
C ARG A 589 0.98 35.96 3.47
N TRP A 590 -0.24 35.65 3.03
CA TRP A 590 -1.38 35.39 3.91
C TRP A 590 -1.16 34.18 4.81
N LEU A 591 -0.58 33.08 4.27
CA LEU A 591 -0.20 31.89 5.03
C LEU A 591 0.83 32.19 6.09
N GLU A 592 1.92 32.93 5.77
CA GLU A 592 2.93 33.35 6.74
C GLU A 592 2.34 34.16 7.92
N LEU A 593 1.37 35.04 7.63
CA LEU A 593 0.70 35.83 8.65
C LEU A 593 -0.33 34.99 9.44
N SER A 594 -0.97 33.99 8.81
CA SER A 594 -1.93 33.10 9.48
C SER A 594 -1.27 32.20 10.52
N GLU A 595 0.01 31.82 10.31
CA GLU A 595 0.80 31.06 11.31
C GLU A 595 1.14 31.90 12.55
N LEU A 596 1.01 33.22 12.47
CA LEU A 596 1.24 34.16 13.57
C LEU A 596 -0.07 34.63 14.25
N ALA A 597 -1.23 34.22 13.71
CA ALA A 597 -2.54 34.57 14.22
C ALA A 597 -2.99 33.67 15.36
#